data_0eaed2a7d1f08f9698586d2ab7c9ad5f
#
_entry.id   0eaed2a7d1f08f9698586d2ab7c9ad5f
#
_cell.length_a   1.000
_cell.length_b   1.000
_cell.length_c   1.000
_cell.angle_alpha   90.00
_cell.angle_beta   90.00
_cell.angle_gamma   90.00
#
_symmetry.space_group_name_H-M   'P 1'
#
loop_
_entity.id
_entity.type
_entity.pdbx_description
1 polymer ?
#
loop_
_entity_poly.entity_id
_entity_poly.type
_entity_poly.pdbx_seq_one_letter_code
_entity_poly.pdbx_strand_id
1 'polypeptide(L)'
;MKDEEAQITIFDVSSDSTLAEHRLTLDKLREDLSKFGLTSNQAKVYIFLGKYGSKTAPEVCKALKLPRTETYHLLTTLQNKGIVAATFQHPIRFSALPLKKAVWVLVNSEKERVNTLEKQEKSITELWNTIPEFTTTTEAKENRFQMLQGSNQVNSKIREMVTNSTSEFSVLGSEKDYLKFYHSDFFEPLSKSTIDYKFLTSSSDRSMYIFDEIDRNKVKRMSKEIRENLCFVIKDNEELIFFIKNASQTSEVTAIWTDSESMIYSMKVLFESIWSKSKNIHL
;
A
#
# COMPACT_ATOMS: atom_id res chain seq x y z
N MET A 1 -29.87 37.80 32.98
CA MET A 1 -29.88 37.18 31.67
C MET A 1 -28.57 37.59 31.01
N LYS A 2 -27.56 36.71 30.99
CA LYS A 2 -26.33 36.92 30.20
C LYS A 2 -26.54 36.18 28.89
N ASP A 3 -26.54 36.95 27.81
CA ASP A 3 -26.64 36.44 26.45
C ASP A 3 -25.52 35.42 26.21
N GLU A 4 -25.91 34.15 26.08
CA GLU A 4 -25.01 33.07 25.58
C GLU A 4 -24.87 33.26 24.07
N GLU A 5 -23.90 34.06 23.65
CA GLU A 5 -23.44 34.07 22.27
C GLU A 5 -23.04 32.63 21.91
N ALA A 6 -23.84 32.00 21.08
CA ALA A 6 -23.51 30.69 20.49
C ALA A 6 -22.22 30.86 19.66
N GLN A 7 -21.09 30.41 20.20
CA GLN A 7 -19.81 30.44 19.49
C GLN A 7 -19.94 29.60 18.23
N ILE A 8 -20.17 30.27 17.10
CA ILE A 8 -20.17 29.64 15.76
C ILE A 8 -18.74 29.13 15.54
N THR A 9 -18.59 27.81 15.40
CA THR A 9 -17.27 27.20 15.12
C THR A 9 -17.05 27.09 13.62
N ILE A 10 -15.77 27.05 13.20
CA ILE A 10 -15.38 26.83 11.81
C ILE A 10 -15.98 25.55 11.18
N PHE A 11 -16.62 24.70 11.98
CA PHE A 11 -17.30 23.48 11.53
C PHE A 11 -18.82 23.65 11.34
N ASP A 12 -19.41 24.77 11.77
CA ASP A 12 -20.86 25.01 11.79
C ASP A 12 -21.37 25.95 10.68
N VAL A 13 -20.55 26.24 9.66
CA VAL A 13 -20.82 27.34 8.73
C VAL A 13 -21.96 27.04 7.77
N SER A 14 -23.00 27.80 7.92
CA SER A 14 -24.01 28.09 6.90
C SER A 14 -23.55 29.29 6.06
N SER A 15 -23.30 29.06 4.77
CA SER A 15 -23.41 30.01 3.64
C SER A 15 -22.58 31.31 3.53
N ASP A 16 -21.53 31.55 4.33
CA ASP A 16 -20.63 32.68 4.08
C ASP A 16 -19.45 32.26 3.18
N SER A 17 -19.22 32.94 2.05
CA SER A 17 -18.30 32.52 0.99
C SER A 17 -16.83 32.36 1.44
N THR A 18 -16.35 33.23 2.34
CA THR A 18 -14.98 33.16 2.89
C THR A 18 -14.76 31.98 3.83
N LEU A 19 -15.82 31.53 4.49
CA LEU A 19 -15.80 30.37 5.37
C LEU A 19 -15.90 29.04 4.58
N ALA A 20 -16.51 29.07 3.38
CA ALA A 20 -16.56 27.89 2.48
C ALA A 20 -15.18 27.48 1.97
N GLU A 21 -14.29 28.42 1.64
CA GLU A 21 -12.90 28.13 1.25
C GLU A 21 -12.11 27.48 2.40
N HIS A 22 -12.30 27.97 3.62
CA HIS A 22 -11.67 27.35 4.79
C HIS A 22 -12.18 25.97 5.11
N ARG A 23 -13.43 25.65 4.76
CA ARG A 23 -14.02 24.32 4.96
C ARG A 23 -13.31 23.25 4.15
N LEU A 24 -13.08 23.50 2.86
CA LEU A 24 -12.31 22.56 2.00
C LEU A 24 -10.90 22.31 2.56
N THR A 25 -10.24 23.36 3.03
CA THR A 25 -8.91 23.25 3.65
C THR A 25 -8.94 22.42 4.94
N LEU A 26 -9.98 22.61 5.77
CA LEU A 26 -10.15 21.85 7.01
C LEU A 26 -10.47 20.38 6.76
N ASP A 27 -11.32 20.09 5.77
CA ASP A 27 -11.65 18.71 5.38
C ASP A 27 -10.41 18.01 4.84
N LYS A 28 -9.62 18.66 3.99
CA LYS A 28 -8.34 18.15 3.52
C LYS A 28 -7.34 17.92 4.67
N LEU A 29 -7.20 18.88 5.58
CA LEU A 29 -6.32 18.73 6.75
C LEU A 29 -6.75 17.56 7.64
N ARG A 30 -8.07 17.35 7.82
CA ARG A 30 -8.62 16.21 8.55
C ARG A 30 -8.31 14.89 7.88
N GLU A 31 -8.45 14.83 6.55
CA GLU A 31 -8.07 13.67 5.75
C GLU A 31 -6.57 13.38 5.83
N ASP A 32 -5.73 14.40 5.68
CA ASP A 32 -4.28 14.25 5.80
C ASP A 32 -3.86 13.80 7.21
N LEU A 33 -4.45 14.34 8.27
CA LEU A 33 -4.20 13.89 9.65
C LEU A 33 -4.64 12.43 9.87
N SER A 34 -5.62 11.93 9.13
CA SER A 34 -6.01 10.52 9.22
C SER A 34 -4.94 9.57 8.71
N LYS A 35 -4.11 9.99 7.75
CA LYS A 35 -2.96 9.22 7.25
C LYS A 35 -1.87 9.04 8.33
N PHE A 36 -1.85 9.92 9.35
CA PHE A 36 -0.99 9.81 10.53
C PHE A 36 -1.64 9.04 11.70
N GLY A 37 -2.69 8.27 11.44
CA GLY A 37 -3.33 7.39 12.43
C GLY A 37 -4.31 8.09 13.38
N LEU A 38 -4.88 9.24 12.99
CA LEU A 38 -5.97 9.88 13.70
C LEU A 38 -7.32 9.49 13.09
N THR A 39 -8.32 9.20 13.92
CA THR A 39 -9.69 9.09 13.42
C THR A 39 -10.23 10.47 13.03
N SER A 40 -11.29 10.51 12.21
CA SER A 40 -11.93 11.76 11.79
C SER A 40 -12.31 12.65 12.97
N ASN A 41 -12.88 12.06 14.05
CA ASN A 41 -13.25 12.81 15.26
C ASN A 41 -12.02 13.25 16.07
N GLN A 42 -10.96 12.46 16.14
CA GLN A 42 -9.69 12.87 16.77
C GLN A 42 -9.07 14.06 16.04
N ALA A 43 -9.00 14.02 14.72
CA ALA A 43 -8.50 15.13 13.91
C ALA A 43 -9.35 16.40 14.11
N LYS A 44 -10.69 16.26 14.15
CA LYS A 44 -11.63 17.37 14.41
C LYS A 44 -11.37 18.03 15.77
N VAL A 45 -11.23 17.24 16.83
CA VAL A 45 -10.93 17.75 18.19
C VAL A 45 -9.54 18.40 18.24
N TYR A 46 -8.53 17.79 17.65
CA TYR A 46 -7.17 18.36 17.60
C TYR A 46 -7.14 19.71 16.86
N ILE A 47 -7.77 19.80 15.68
CA ILE A 47 -7.86 21.04 14.90
C ILE A 47 -8.59 22.12 15.70
N PHE A 48 -9.69 21.77 16.35
CA PHE A 48 -10.45 22.69 17.19
C PHE A 48 -9.56 23.27 18.30
N LEU A 49 -8.88 22.43 19.07
CA LEU A 49 -7.97 22.89 20.13
C LEU A 49 -6.80 23.72 19.58
N GLY A 50 -6.27 23.35 18.41
CA GLY A 50 -5.18 24.09 17.76
C GLY A 50 -5.57 25.47 17.26
N LYS A 51 -6.84 25.69 16.88
CA LYS A 51 -7.35 26.95 16.34
C LYS A 51 -8.00 27.83 17.38
N TYR A 52 -8.67 27.26 18.39
CA TYR A 52 -9.40 28.00 19.41
C TYR A 52 -8.68 28.06 20.78
N GLY A 53 -7.49 27.44 20.85
CA GLY A 53 -6.70 27.45 22.09
C GLY A 53 -7.20 26.42 23.11
N SER A 54 -6.74 26.64 24.36
CA SER A 54 -7.03 25.73 25.47
C SER A 54 -8.52 25.76 25.85
N LYS A 55 -9.16 24.58 25.91
CA LYS A 55 -10.58 24.38 26.19
C LYS A 55 -10.81 23.26 27.20
N THR A 56 -11.91 23.38 27.96
CA THR A 56 -12.40 22.27 28.80
C THR A 56 -13.15 21.23 27.96
N ALA A 57 -13.28 19.99 28.47
CA ALA A 57 -14.05 18.97 27.78
C ALA A 57 -15.53 19.33 27.51
N PRO A 58 -16.27 20.00 28.44
CA PRO A 58 -17.62 20.51 28.14
C PRO A 58 -17.65 21.56 27.03
N GLU A 59 -16.66 22.46 26.94
CA GLU A 59 -16.56 23.44 25.86
C GLU A 59 -16.33 22.74 24.49
N VAL A 60 -15.45 21.75 24.44
CA VAL A 60 -15.22 20.93 23.23
C VAL A 60 -16.48 20.17 22.82
N CYS A 61 -17.15 19.52 23.79
CA CYS A 61 -18.40 18.79 23.58
C CYS A 61 -19.48 19.69 22.95
N LYS A 62 -19.73 20.88 23.53
CA LYS A 62 -20.72 21.84 23.04
C LYS A 62 -20.36 22.36 21.65
N ALA A 63 -19.08 22.75 21.45
CA ALA A 63 -18.62 23.35 20.21
C ALA A 63 -18.63 22.38 19.02
N LEU A 64 -18.28 21.12 19.23
CA LEU A 64 -18.19 20.12 18.17
C LEU A 64 -19.44 19.23 18.04
N LYS A 65 -20.45 19.46 18.89
CA LYS A 65 -21.70 18.67 18.95
C LYS A 65 -21.43 17.16 19.11
N LEU A 66 -20.44 16.82 19.91
CA LEU A 66 -20.06 15.43 20.20
C LEU A 66 -20.69 14.97 21.52
N PRO A 67 -21.01 13.67 21.67
CA PRO A 67 -21.44 13.12 22.96
C PRO A 67 -20.37 13.35 24.03
N ARG A 68 -20.81 13.63 25.27
CA ARG A 68 -19.90 13.95 26.38
C ARG A 68 -18.88 12.83 26.64
N THR A 69 -19.33 11.59 26.69
CA THR A 69 -18.48 10.42 26.93
C THR A 69 -17.44 10.25 25.82
N GLU A 70 -17.85 10.41 24.57
CA GLU A 70 -16.95 10.33 23.41
C GLU A 70 -15.91 11.45 23.46
N THR A 71 -16.30 12.68 23.81
CA THR A 71 -15.37 13.81 23.91
C THR A 71 -14.25 13.55 24.92
N TYR A 72 -14.57 13.02 26.10
CA TYR A 72 -13.56 12.67 27.09
C TYR A 72 -12.64 11.57 26.57
N HIS A 73 -13.19 10.54 25.95
CA HIS A 73 -12.39 9.46 25.34
C HIS A 73 -11.46 9.98 24.24
N LEU A 74 -11.94 10.85 23.35
CA LEU A 74 -11.12 11.47 22.30
C LEU A 74 -9.97 12.32 22.89
N LEU A 75 -10.25 13.14 23.89
CA LEU A 75 -9.25 13.98 24.55
C LEU A 75 -8.19 13.11 25.24
N THR A 76 -8.58 12.08 25.97
CA THR A 76 -7.66 11.12 26.60
C THR A 76 -6.81 10.38 25.55
N THR A 77 -7.41 9.95 24.45
CA THR A 77 -6.66 9.28 23.37
C THR A 77 -5.64 10.21 22.73
N LEU A 78 -6.00 11.47 22.47
CA LEU A 78 -5.08 12.47 21.92
C LEU A 78 -3.95 12.83 22.90
N GLN A 79 -4.25 12.82 24.21
CA GLN A 79 -3.26 12.98 25.26
C GLN A 79 -2.29 11.79 25.32
N ASN A 80 -2.80 10.56 25.24
CA ASN A 80 -1.98 9.35 25.19
C ASN A 80 -1.11 9.29 23.91
N LYS A 81 -1.59 9.83 22.79
CA LYS A 81 -0.78 10.04 21.58
C LYS A 81 0.25 11.18 21.73
N GLY A 82 0.25 11.92 22.83
CA GLY A 82 1.21 12.99 23.10
C GLY A 82 1.02 14.27 22.28
N ILE A 83 -0.12 14.45 21.60
CA ILE A 83 -0.39 15.63 20.75
C ILE A 83 -1.36 16.64 21.38
N VAL A 84 -1.95 16.29 22.53
CA VAL A 84 -2.76 17.17 23.38
C VAL A 84 -2.21 17.10 24.80
N ALA A 85 -2.08 18.25 25.46
CA ALA A 85 -1.72 18.37 26.86
C ALA A 85 -2.94 18.78 27.69
N ALA A 86 -3.03 18.27 28.94
CA ALA A 86 -4.02 18.69 29.92
C ALA A 86 -3.36 19.47 31.05
N THR A 87 -4.05 20.50 31.59
CA THR A 87 -3.61 21.21 32.78
C THR A 87 -3.99 20.45 34.03
N PHE A 88 -3.19 20.60 35.11
CA PHE A 88 -3.51 20.04 36.44
C PHE A 88 -4.44 20.92 37.27
N GLN A 89 -4.85 22.09 36.73
CA GLN A 89 -5.74 23.04 37.41
C GLN A 89 -7.21 22.71 37.18
N HIS A 90 -8.06 22.98 38.10
CA HIS A 90 -9.51 22.91 37.93
C HIS A 90 -10.08 24.25 37.45
N PRO A 91 -10.93 24.26 36.41
CA PRO A 91 -11.32 23.11 35.56
C PRO A 91 -10.18 22.69 34.65
N ILE A 92 -10.04 21.35 34.41
CA ILE A 92 -9.04 20.78 33.52
C ILE A 92 -9.24 21.34 32.10
N ARG A 93 -8.17 21.87 31.55
CA ARG A 93 -8.15 22.42 30.18
C ARG A 93 -7.20 21.61 29.30
N PHE A 94 -7.60 21.39 28.07
CA PHE A 94 -6.85 20.65 27.05
C PHE A 94 -6.34 21.63 26.00
N SER A 95 -5.08 21.50 25.61
CA SER A 95 -4.43 22.30 24.58
C SER A 95 -3.72 21.41 23.57
N ALA A 96 -3.85 21.71 22.28
CA ALA A 96 -3.14 20.99 21.23
C ALA A 96 -1.69 21.47 21.15
N LEU A 97 -0.75 20.55 20.86
CA LEU A 97 0.59 20.93 20.46
C LEU A 97 0.56 21.63 19.09
N PRO A 98 1.52 22.52 18.80
CA PRO A 98 1.68 23.08 17.46
C PRO A 98 1.76 21.98 16.40
N LEU A 99 1.10 22.18 15.24
CA LEU A 99 0.93 21.15 14.20
C LEU A 99 2.25 20.47 13.82
N LYS A 100 3.31 21.26 13.59
CA LYS A 100 4.64 20.71 13.23
C LYS A 100 5.15 19.72 14.28
N LYS A 101 4.97 20.04 15.56
CA LYS A 101 5.40 19.18 16.68
C LYS A 101 4.51 17.95 16.82
N ALA A 102 3.19 18.11 16.63
CA ALA A 102 2.24 17.01 16.70
C ALA A 102 2.49 15.97 15.58
N VAL A 103 2.70 16.42 14.34
CA VAL A 103 3.05 15.54 13.22
C VAL A 103 4.37 14.82 13.49
N TRP A 104 5.38 15.51 14.01
CA TRP A 104 6.65 14.88 14.39
C TRP A 104 6.46 13.78 15.44
N VAL A 105 5.64 14.01 16.48
CA VAL A 105 5.33 13.01 17.51
C VAL A 105 4.65 11.79 16.89
N LEU A 106 3.65 11.99 16.03
CA LEU A 106 2.93 10.90 15.37
C LEU A 106 3.87 10.07 14.47
N VAL A 107 4.70 10.72 13.67
CA VAL A 107 5.68 10.03 12.81
C VAL A 107 6.68 9.22 13.63
N ASN A 108 7.20 9.77 14.73
CA ASN A 108 8.13 9.04 15.57
C ASN A 108 7.48 7.85 16.29
N SER A 109 6.25 8.00 16.74
CA SER A 109 5.49 6.88 17.33
C SER A 109 5.32 5.71 16.34
N GLU A 110 5.03 5.99 15.06
CA GLU A 110 4.95 4.95 14.03
C GLU A 110 6.33 4.32 13.72
N LYS A 111 7.40 5.12 13.70
CA LYS A 111 8.77 4.59 13.55
C LYS A 111 9.15 3.64 14.68
N GLU A 112 8.87 4.01 15.92
CA GLU A 112 9.13 3.16 17.09
C GLU A 112 8.31 1.87 17.03
N ARG A 113 7.07 1.96 16.56
CA ARG A 113 6.22 0.78 16.34
C ARG A 113 6.82 -0.16 15.31
N VAL A 114 7.25 0.35 14.15
CA VAL A 114 7.91 -0.45 13.11
C VAL A 114 9.18 -1.11 13.66
N ASN A 115 10.07 -0.35 14.32
CA ASN A 115 11.28 -0.90 14.94
C ASN A 115 10.98 -2.01 15.96
N THR A 116 9.87 -1.89 16.69
CA THR A 116 9.46 -2.92 17.65
C THR A 116 8.98 -4.19 16.94
N LEU A 117 8.21 -4.04 15.86
CA LEU A 117 7.74 -5.15 15.04
C LEU A 117 8.91 -5.87 14.35
N GLU A 118 9.87 -5.14 13.80
CA GLU A 118 11.09 -5.70 13.20
C GLU A 118 11.92 -6.53 14.21
N LYS A 119 12.01 -6.06 15.46
CA LYS A 119 12.68 -6.84 16.52
C LYS A 119 11.92 -8.11 16.89
N GLN A 120 10.59 -8.06 16.86
CA GLN A 120 9.74 -9.20 17.17
C GLN A 120 9.66 -10.24 16.04
N GLU A 121 9.92 -9.84 14.80
CA GLU A 121 9.89 -10.72 13.63
C GLU A 121 10.76 -11.97 13.83
N LYS A 122 12.01 -11.79 14.26
CA LYS A 122 12.91 -12.93 14.54
C LYS A 122 12.36 -13.87 15.60
N SER A 123 11.90 -13.31 16.72
CA SER A 123 11.35 -14.08 17.81
C SER A 123 10.10 -14.88 17.42
N ILE A 124 9.21 -14.27 16.63
CA ILE A 124 8.01 -14.94 16.12
C ILE A 124 8.38 -16.06 15.16
N THR A 125 9.36 -15.84 14.28
CA THR A 125 9.85 -16.87 13.35
C THR A 125 10.51 -18.03 14.09
N GLU A 126 11.30 -17.76 15.11
CA GLU A 126 11.88 -18.79 15.97
C GLU A 126 10.80 -19.61 16.68
N LEU A 127 9.79 -18.94 17.27
CA LEU A 127 8.65 -19.62 17.91
C LEU A 127 7.86 -20.47 16.91
N TRP A 128 7.62 -19.98 15.71
CA TRP A 128 6.95 -20.74 14.66
C TRP A 128 7.70 -22.03 14.32
N ASN A 129 9.02 -21.96 14.18
CA ASN A 129 9.86 -23.10 13.87
C ASN A 129 9.95 -24.14 15.01
N THR A 130 9.57 -23.78 16.25
CA THR A 130 9.48 -24.75 17.35
C THR A 130 8.19 -25.57 17.34
N ILE A 131 7.19 -25.15 16.56
CA ILE A 131 5.93 -25.88 16.43
C ILE A 131 6.15 -27.00 15.41
N PRO A 132 5.96 -28.28 15.79
CA PRO A 132 6.09 -29.39 14.83
C PRO A 132 5.06 -29.26 13.72
N GLU A 133 5.47 -29.53 12.49
CA GLU A 133 4.51 -29.64 11.39
C GLU A 133 3.65 -30.89 11.62
N PHE A 134 2.37 -30.67 11.86
CA PHE A 134 1.37 -31.75 11.96
C PHE A 134 0.89 -32.16 10.56
N THR A 135 1.82 -32.56 9.69
CA THR A 135 1.46 -33.12 8.38
C THR A 135 0.88 -34.51 8.57
N THR A 136 -0.43 -34.60 8.59
CA THR A 136 -1.15 -35.84 8.35
C THR A 136 -1.05 -36.12 6.85
N THR A 137 -0.30 -37.19 6.53
CA THR A 137 -0.13 -37.81 5.21
C THR A 137 0.93 -37.21 4.28
N THR A 138 1.78 -38.08 3.78
CA THR A 138 2.55 -38.00 2.54
C THR A 138 1.57 -37.77 1.37
N GLU A 139 1.11 -36.55 1.21
CA GLU A 139 0.42 -36.14 0.00
C GLU A 139 1.47 -36.16 -1.13
N ALA A 140 1.21 -37.00 -2.14
CA ALA A 140 1.84 -36.87 -3.44
C ALA A 140 1.80 -35.37 -3.77
N LYS A 141 2.89 -34.80 -4.33
CA LYS A 141 2.96 -33.39 -4.76
C LYS A 141 1.76 -33.08 -5.64
N GLU A 142 0.63 -32.75 -5.03
CA GLU A 142 -0.51 -32.23 -5.78
C GLU A 142 -0.14 -30.84 -6.27
N ASN A 143 -0.30 -30.64 -7.59
CA ASN A 143 -0.08 -29.32 -8.19
C ASN A 143 -0.96 -28.29 -7.49
N ARG A 144 -0.35 -27.27 -6.89
CA ARG A 144 -1.08 -26.23 -6.18
C ARG A 144 -1.51 -25.13 -7.15
N PHE A 145 -2.74 -24.69 -7.01
CA PHE A 145 -3.28 -23.53 -7.71
C PHE A 145 -3.82 -22.55 -6.68
N GLN A 146 -3.29 -21.36 -6.69
CA GLN A 146 -3.72 -20.29 -5.79
C GLN A 146 -4.21 -19.09 -6.57
N MET A 147 -5.43 -18.64 -6.31
CA MET A 147 -5.93 -17.38 -6.85
C MET A 147 -5.40 -16.20 -6.05
N LEU A 148 -4.77 -15.27 -6.73
CA LEU A 148 -4.26 -14.02 -6.17
C LEU A 148 -5.20 -12.88 -6.59
N GLN A 149 -5.76 -12.16 -5.62
CA GLN A 149 -6.70 -11.06 -5.86
C GLN A 149 -6.13 -9.74 -5.32
N GLY A 150 -6.21 -8.71 -6.15
CA GLY A 150 -5.70 -7.38 -5.84
C GLY A 150 -4.20 -7.22 -6.04
N SER A 151 -3.80 -5.98 -6.32
CA SER A 151 -2.41 -5.62 -6.64
C SER A 151 -1.42 -5.98 -5.52
N ASN A 152 -1.84 -5.87 -4.25
CA ASN A 152 -0.96 -6.14 -3.11
C ASN A 152 -0.54 -7.61 -3.04
N GLN A 153 -1.48 -8.55 -3.18
CA GLN A 153 -1.16 -9.98 -3.14
C GLN A 153 -0.28 -10.39 -4.32
N VAL A 154 -0.65 -9.94 -5.53
CA VAL A 154 0.11 -10.22 -6.75
C VAL A 154 1.53 -9.68 -6.66
N ASN A 155 1.71 -8.42 -6.26
CA ASN A 155 3.03 -7.78 -6.14
C ASN A 155 3.88 -8.44 -5.05
N SER A 156 3.28 -8.82 -3.92
CA SER A 156 3.97 -9.55 -2.85
C SER A 156 4.49 -10.90 -3.35
N LYS A 157 3.66 -11.65 -4.09
CA LYS A 157 4.07 -12.95 -4.65
C LYS A 157 5.16 -12.80 -5.72
N ILE A 158 5.07 -11.79 -6.58
CA ILE A 158 6.13 -11.51 -7.58
C ILE A 158 7.46 -11.17 -6.88
N ARG A 159 7.44 -10.33 -5.83
CA ARG A 159 8.65 -10.02 -5.06
C ARG A 159 9.26 -11.25 -4.40
N GLU A 160 8.42 -12.09 -3.81
CA GLU A 160 8.85 -13.38 -3.24
C GLU A 160 9.54 -14.23 -4.31
N MET A 161 8.93 -14.38 -5.50
CA MET A 161 9.50 -15.14 -6.61
C MET A 161 10.85 -14.55 -7.07
N VAL A 162 10.95 -13.24 -7.20
CA VAL A 162 12.22 -12.56 -7.57
C VAL A 162 13.30 -12.80 -6.52
N THR A 163 12.95 -12.64 -5.25
CA THR A 163 13.91 -12.80 -4.13
C THR A 163 14.43 -14.25 -4.04
N ASN A 164 13.57 -15.22 -4.32
CA ASN A 164 13.88 -16.65 -4.25
C ASN A 164 14.32 -17.25 -5.59
N SER A 165 14.50 -16.43 -6.63
CA SER A 165 14.96 -16.91 -7.94
C SER A 165 16.45 -17.25 -7.91
N THR A 166 16.79 -18.38 -8.48
CA THR A 166 18.17 -18.94 -8.47
C THR A 166 18.80 -19.07 -9.85
N SER A 167 18.01 -19.19 -10.89
CA SER A 167 18.52 -19.48 -12.25
C SER A 167 17.95 -18.58 -13.33
N GLU A 168 16.64 -18.55 -13.51
CA GLU A 168 16.01 -17.80 -14.59
C GLU A 168 14.70 -17.15 -14.18
N PHE A 169 14.42 -15.99 -14.79
CA PHE A 169 13.17 -15.26 -14.56
C PHE A 169 12.63 -14.70 -15.88
N SER A 170 11.47 -15.14 -16.28
CA SER A 170 10.88 -14.76 -17.57
C SER A 170 9.54 -14.06 -17.39
N VAL A 171 9.36 -12.94 -18.04
CA VAL A 171 8.13 -12.14 -17.97
C VAL A 171 7.60 -11.84 -19.37
N LEU A 172 6.35 -12.16 -19.60
CA LEU A 172 5.61 -11.75 -20.78
C LEU A 172 4.44 -10.86 -20.39
N GLY A 173 4.33 -9.68 -20.98
CA GLY A 173 3.25 -8.76 -20.70
C GLY A 173 3.11 -7.64 -21.74
N SER A 174 1.94 -7.00 -21.75
CA SER A 174 1.71 -5.81 -22.55
C SER A 174 2.35 -4.58 -21.91
N GLU A 175 2.45 -3.48 -22.66
CA GLU A 175 2.87 -2.18 -22.14
C GLU A 175 2.10 -1.78 -20.88
N LYS A 176 0.77 -1.99 -20.86
CA LYS A 176 -0.10 -1.68 -19.72
C LYS A 176 0.23 -2.55 -18.51
N ASP A 177 0.61 -3.80 -18.71
CA ASP A 177 1.00 -4.71 -17.63
C ASP A 177 2.31 -4.24 -17.00
N TYR A 178 3.31 -3.89 -17.83
CA TYR A 178 4.60 -3.39 -17.34
C TYR A 178 4.50 -2.05 -16.64
N LEU A 179 3.62 -1.15 -17.06
CA LEU A 179 3.34 0.09 -16.32
C LEU A 179 2.81 -0.18 -14.90
N LYS A 180 1.98 -1.21 -14.73
CA LYS A 180 1.53 -1.66 -13.40
C LYS A 180 2.68 -2.24 -12.58
N PHE A 181 3.55 -3.03 -13.20
CA PHE A 181 4.72 -3.63 -12.55
C PHE A 181 5.78 -2.59 -12.18
N TYR A 182 5.94 -1.54 -12.96
CA TYR A 182 6.90 -0.45 -12.68
C TYR A 182 6.70 0.16 -11.29
N HIS A 183 5.46 0.23 -10.82
CA HIS A 183 5.15 0.73 -9.48
C HIS A 183 5.34 -0.30 -8.35
N SER A 184 5.78 -1.52 -8.66
CA SER A 184 5.94 -2.60 -7.67
C SER A 184 7.39 -2.88 -7.27
N ASP A 185 8.34 -2.07 -7.75
CA ASP A 185 9.79 -2.13 -7.43
C ASP A 185 10.45 -3.52 -7.62
N PHE A 186 9.97 -4.34 -8.56
CA PHE A 186 10.57 -5.66 -8.77
C PHE A 186 11.71 -5.64 -9.80
N PHE A 187 11.84 -4.59 -10.60
CA PHE A 187 12.91 -4.47 -11.60
C PHE A 187 14.28 -4.26 -10.96
N GLU A 188 14.39 -3.45 -9.92
CA GLU A 188 15.64 -3.15 -9.25
C GLU A 188 16.33 -4.41 -8.66
N PRO A 189 15.63 -5.31 -7.94
CA PRO A 189 16.23 -6.56 -7.49
C PRO A 189 16.71 -7.46 -8.64
N LEU A 190 15.99 -7.53 -9.76
CA LEU A 190 16.40 -8.31 -10.93
C LEU A 190 17.63 -7.73 -11.61
N SER A 191 17.72 -6.41 -11.79
CA SER A 191 18.88 -5.75 -12.41
C SER A 191 20.17 -5.94 -11.63
N LYS A 192 20.08 -6.09 -10.31
CA LYS A 192 21.20 -6.34 -9.39
C LYS A 192 21.54 -7.81 -9.19
N SER A 193 20.69 -8.72 -9.70
CA SER A 193 20.88 -10.16 -9.55
C SER A 193 21.79 -10.74 -10.63
N THR A 194 22.32 -11.94 -10.37
CA THR A 194 23.12 -12.71 -11.34
C THR A 194 22.28 -13.70 -12.15
N ILE A 195 20.98 -13.75 -11.95
CA ILE A 195 20.06 -14.67 -12.65
C ILE A 195 19.86 -14.24 -14.10
N ASP A 196 19.56 -15.22 -14.96
CA ASP A 196 19.19 -14.94 -16.35
C ASP A 196 17.73 -14.49 -16.42
N TYR A 197 17.48 -13.25 -16.79
CA TYR A 197 16.12 -12.75 -16.94
C TYR A 197 15.81 -12.33 -18.37
N LYS A 198 14.55 -12.54 -18.79
CA LYS A 198 14.06 -12.22 -20.13
C LYS A 198 12.71 -11.53 -20.06
N PHE A 199 12.54 -10.45 -20.80
CA PHE A 199 11.30 -9.69 -20.89
C PHE A 199 10.75 -9.66 -22.30
N LEU A 200 9.51 -10.10 -22.49
CA LEU A 200 8.73 -9.94 -23.71
C LEU A 200 7.68 -8.87 -23.50
N THR A 201 7.77 -7.79 -24.27
CA THR A 201 6.86 -6.64 -24.15
C THR A 201 6.24 -6.24 -25.46
N SER A 202 5.06 -5.60 -25.39
CA SER A 202 4.47 -4.87 -26.52
C SER A 202 4.73 -3.35 -26.45
N SER A 203 5.58 -2.92 -25.53
CA SER A 203 5.85 -1.50 -25.29
C SER A 203 6.25 -0.73 -26.55
N SER A 204 5.72 0.48 -26.70
CA SER A 204 6.10 1.41 -27.74
C SER A 204 7.43 2.08 -27.38
N ASP A 205 8.05 2.78 -28.34
CA ASP A 205 9.30 3.50 -28.06
C ASP A 205 9.12 4.57 -26.97
N ARG A 206 7.91 5.10 -26.82
CA ARG A 206 7.59 6.11 -25.79
C ARG A 206 7.57 5.57 -24.36
N SER A 207 7.36 4.28 -24.18
CA SER A 207 7.27 3.61 -22.86
C SER A 207 8.49 2.77 -22.53
N MET A 208 9.54 2.85 -23.32
CA MET A 208 10.79 2.09 -23.11
C MET A 208 11.56 2.52 -21.87
N TYR A 209 11.29 3.69 -21.32
CA TYR A 209 11.87 4.16 -20.05
C TYR A 209 11.61 3.19 -18.87
N ILE A 210 10.56 2.37 -18.96
CA ILE A 210 10.25 1.33 -17.96
C ILE A 210 11.40 0.32 -17.80
N PHE A 211 12.20 0.13 -18.86
CA PHE A 211 13.31 -0.82 -18.91
C PHE A 211 14.69 -0.16 -18.83
N ASP A 212 14.77 1.11 -18.40
CA ASP A 212 16.06 1.84 -18.36
C ASP A 212 17.06 1.22 -17.37
N GLU A 213 16.57 0.55 -16.33
CA GLU A 213 17.40 -0.16 -15.33
C GLU A 213 17.73 -1.60 -15.75
N ILE A 214 17.21 -2.08 -16.87
CA ILE A 214 17.31 -3.46 -17.35
C ILE A 214 18.24 -3.52 -18.57
N ASP A 215 19.07 -4.57 -18.64
CA ASP A 215 19.87 -4.85 -19.84
C ASP A 215 18.95 -5.03 -21.07
N ARG A 216 19.07 -4.14 -22.02
CA ARG A 216 18.24 -4.11 -23.24
C ARG A 216 18.33 -5.40 -24.09
N ASN A 217 19.46 -6.12 -24.01
CA ASN A 217 19.60 -7.40 -24.68
C ASN A 217 18.67 -8.48 -24.10
N LYS A 218 18.18 -8.25 -22.88
CA LYS A 218 17.24 -9.11 -22.17
C LYS A 218 15.77 -8.75 -22.42
N VAL A 219 15.51 -7.75 -23.26
CA VAL A 219 14.16 -7.26 -23.60
C VAL A 219 13.91 -7.39 -25.08
N LYS A 220 12.82 -8.08 -25.46
CA LYS A 220 12.38 -8.19 -26.85
C LYS A 220 10.95 -7.70 -27.04
N ARG A 221 10.69 -7.18 -28.22
CA ARG A 221 9.37 -6.73 -28.63
C ARG A 221 8.63 -7.83 -29.38
N MET A 222 7.52 -8.29 -28.82
CA MET A 222 6.64 -9.26 -29.44
C MET A 222 5.73 -8.65 -30.51
N SER A 223 5.21 -9.49 -31.42
CA SER A 223 4.31 -9.05 -32.51
C SER A 223 2.98 -8.49 -31.97
N LYS A 224 2.31 -7.69 -32.81
CA LYS A 224 1.05 -7.02 -32.43
C LYS A 224 -0.10 -7.96 -32.08
N GLU A 225 -0.09 -9.17 -32.63
CA GLU A 225 -1.18 -10.15 -32.51
C GLU A 225 -1.28 -10.77 -31.11
N ILE A 226 -0.17 -10.81 -30.37
CA ILE A 226 -0.09 -11.44 -29.04
C ILE A 226 -0.33 -10.41 -27.89
N ARG A 227 -0.38 -9.12 -28.22
CA ARG A 227 -0.15 -7.96 -27.33
C ARG A 227 -1.05 -7.82 -26.11
N GLU A 228 -2.29 -8.26 -26.15
CA GLU A 228 -3.25 -7.80 -25.13
C GLU A 228 -3.79 -8.91 -24.23
N ASN A 229 -3.67 -10.16 -24.64
CA ASN A 229 -4.37 -11.26 -23.96
C ASN A 229 -3.49 -12.10 -23.03
N LEU A 230 -2.17 -12.01 -23.16
CA LEU A 230 -1.25 -12.80 -22.34
C LEU A 230 -0.43 -11.92 -21.42
N CYS A 231 -0.40 -12.32 -20.16
CA CYS A 231 0.54 -11.80 -19.18
C CYS A 231 0.86 -12.91 -18.19
N PHE A 232 2.13 -13.24 -18.05
CA PHE A 232 2.58 -14.25 -17.09
C PHE A 232 4.04 -14.06 -16.71
N VAL A 233 4.41 -14.65 -15.57
CA VAL A 233 5.76 -14.66 -14.99
C VAL A 233 6.13 -16.11 -14.69
N ILE A 234 7.32 -16.53 -15.12
CA ILE A 234 7.89 -17.85 -14.82
C ILE A 234 9.19 -17.64 -14.04
N LYS A 235 9.35 -18.38 -12.95
CA LYS A 235 10.54 -18.42 -12.12
C LYS A 235 11.13 -19.83 -12.12
N ASP A 236 12.40 -19.98 -12.46
CA ASP A 236 13.25 -21.19 -12.32
C ASP A 236 12.64 -22.50 -12.86
N ASN A 237 11.62 -22.44 -13.72
CA ASN A 237 10.76 -23.58 -14.12
C ASN A 237 10.04 -24.27 -12.95
N GLU A 238 9.86 -23.60 -11.83
CA GLU A 238 9.25 -24.12 -10.62
C GLU A 238 7.96 -23.42 -10.24
N GLU A 239 7.81 -22.16 -10.66
CA GLU A 239 6.64 -21.35 -10.33
C GLU A 239 6.17 -20.53 -11.53
N LEU A 240 4.85 -20.39 -11.64
CA LEU A 240 4.18 -19.59 -12.65
C LEU A 240 3.13 -18.68 -12.01
N ILE A 241 3.11 -17.41 -12.39
CA ILE A 241 1.95 -16.54 -12.21
C ILE A 241 1.35 -16.23 -13.57
N PHE A 242 0.08 -16.54 -13.74
CA PHE A 242 -0.69 -16.23 -14.93
C PHE A 242 -1.78 -15.20 -14.61
N PHE A 243 -1.79 -14.07 -15.32
CA PHE A 243 -2.75 -13.00 -15.10
C PHE A 243 -4.05 -13.23 -15.86
N ILE A 244 -5.16 -13.16 -15.15
CA ILE A 244 -6.49 -13.27 -15.74
C ILE A 244 -6.93 -11.87 -16.19
N LYS A 245 -7.08 -11.71 -17.51
CA LYS A 245 -7.60 -10.45 -18.09
C LYS A 245 -9.09 -10.56 -18.27
N ASN A 246 -9.84 -9.91 -17.38
CA ASN A 246 -11.30 -9.81 -17.49
C ASN A 246 -11.67 -8.72 -18.48
N ALA A 247 -12.62 -9.00 -19.38
CA ALA A 247 -13.20 -8.02 -20.31
C ALA A 247 -14.06 -6.96 -19.60
N SER A 248 -14.55 -7.24 -18.39
CA SER A 248 -15.23 -6.28 -17.54
C SER A 248 -14.20 -5.37 -16.85
N GLN A 249 -14.43 -4.05 -16.95
CA GLN A 249 -13.57 -2.97 -16.44
C GLN A 249 -13.45 -2.90 -14.90
N THR A 250 -13.38 -4.01 -14.20
CA THR A 250 -13.01 -3.99 -12.79
C THR A 250 -11.49 -3.76 -12.71
N SER A 251 -11.10 -2.69 -12.04
CA SER A 251 -9.70 -2.27 -11.86
C SER A 251 -8.86 -3.24 -11.02
N GLU A 252 -9.44 -4.34 -10.60
CA GLU A 252 -8.82 -5.30 -9.70
C GLU A 252 -8.00 -6.34 -10.46
N VAL A 253 -6.71 -6.41 -10.14
CA VAL A 253 -5.78 -7.37 -10.74
C VAL A 253 -6.08 -8.75 -10.16
N THR A 254 -6.28 -9.74 -11.04
CA THR A 254 -6.47 -11.14 -10.66
C THR A 254 -5.44 -12.01 -11.38
N ALA A 255 -4.80 -12.92 -10.66
CA ALA A 255 -3.84 -13.85 -11.23
C ALA A 255 -3.99 -15.24 -10.58
N ILE A 256 -3.49 -16.26 -11.24
CA ILE A 256 -3.33 -17.62 -10.71
C ILE A 256 -1.84 -17.88 -10.54
N TRP A 257 -1.43 -18.27 -9.34
CA TRP A 257 -0.13 -18.83 -9.08
C TRP A 257 -0.22 -20.37 -9.08
N THR A 258 0.80 -21.03 -9.62
CA THR A 258 0.88 -22.51 -9.62
C THR A 258 2.33 -22.98 -9.66
N ASP A 259 2.57 -24.15 -9.05
CA ASP A 259 3.79 -24.95 -9.18
C ASP A 259 3.57 -26.20 -10.06
N SER A 260 2.52 -26.22 -10.89
CA SER A 260 2.23 -27.31 -11.82
C SER A 260 3.27 -27.40 -12.93
N GLU A 261 4.06 -28.48 -12.92
CA GLU A 261 5.13 -28.73 -13.90
C GLU A 261 4.62 -28.67 -15.35
N SER A 262 3.46 -29.27 -15.61
CA SER A 262 2.87 -29.33 -16.96
C SER A 262 2.44 -27.95 -17.45
N MET A 263 1.92 -27.09 -16.54
CA MET A 263 1.49 -25.74 -16.89
C MET A 263 2.69 -24.82 -17.07
N ILE A 264 3.68 -24.92 -16.21
CA ILE A 264 4.94 -24.17 -16.31
C ILE A 264 5.66 -24.51 -17.60
N TYR A 265 5.81 -25.82 -17.91
CA TYR A 265 6.42 -26.28 -19.15
C TYR A 265 5.69 -25.72 -20.39
N SER A 266 4.37 -25.79 -20.41
CA SER A 266 3.56 -25.27 -21.52
C SER A 266 3.78 -23.76 -21.73
N MET A 267 3.79 -22.98 -20.65
CA MET A 267 4.02 -21.54 -20.73
C MET A 267 5.46 -21.20 -21.09
N LYS A 268 6.44 -22.01 -20.67
CA LYS A 268 7.83 -21.86 -21.08
C LYS A 268 8.02 -22.10 -22.57
N VAL A 269 7.46 -23.18 -23.10
CA VAL A 269 7.49 -23.47 -24.55
C VAL A 269 6.85 -22.32 -25.34
N LEU A 270 5.73 -21.82 -24.86
CA LEU A 270 5.08 -20.65 -25.47
C LEU A 270 6.00 -19.42 -25.41
N PHE A 271 6.61 -19.12 -24.27
CA PHE A 271 7.53 -18.00 -24.09
C PHE A 271 8.69 -18.09 -25.07
N GLU A 272 9.40 -19.22 -25.14
CA GLU A 272 10.56 -19.41 -26.01
C GLU A 272 10.17 -19.35 -27.50
N SER A 273 9.00 -19.88 -27.88
CA SER A 273 8.46 -19.74 -29.23
C SER A 273 8.23 -18.30 -29.64
N ILE A 274 7.70 -17.49 -28.73
CA ILE A 274 7.50 -16.04 -28.96
C ILE A 274 8.84 -15.31 -28.95
N TRP A 275 9.73 -15.65 -28.00
CA TRP A 275 11.06 -15.05 -27.87
C TRP A 275 11.90 -15.18 -29.13
N SER A 276 11.90 -16.37 -29.74
CA SER A 276 12.64 -16.65 -30.97
C SER A 276 12.17 -15.82 -32.16
N LYS A 277 10.88 -15.49 -32.20
CA LYS A 277 10.24 -14.71 -33.29
C LYS A 277 10.19 -13.21 -33.00
N SER A 278 10.57 -12.80 -31.78
CA SER A 278 10.51 -11.42 -31.34
C SER A 278 11.76 -10.63 -31.74
N LYS A 279 11.60 -9.33 -31.98
CA LYS A 279 12.70 -8.45 -32.39
C LYS A 279 13.40 -7.88 -31.17
N ASN A 280 14.73 -7.82 -31.23
CA ASN A 280 15.49 -7.04 -30.25
C ASN A 280 15.03 -5.57 -30.30
N ILE A 281 15.05 -4.93 -29.15
CA ILE A 281 14.75 -3.51 -29.06
C ILE A 281 16.05 -2.76 -29.39
N HIS A 282 16.14 -2.29 -30.62
CA HIS A 282 17.19 -1.35 -31.05
C HIS A 282 16.67 0.07 -30.86
N LEU A 283 17.54 0.97 -30.45
CA LEU A 283 17.33 2.43 -30.50
C LEU A 283 17.18 2.89 -31.93
#